data_5acf2c76e06e41d03da8cc6756c72215
#
_entry.id   5acf2c76e06e41d03da8cc6756c72215
#
_cell.length_a   1.000
_cell.length_b   1.000
_cell.length_c   1.000
_cell.angle_alpha   90.00
_cell.angle_beta   90.00
_cell.angle_gamma   90.00
#
_symmetry.space_group_name_H-M   'P 1'
#
loop_
_entity.id
_entity.type
_entity.pdbx_description
1 polymer ?
#
loop_
_entity_poly.entity_id
_entity_poly.type
_entity_poly.pdbx_seq_one_letter_code
_entity_poly.pdbx_strand_id
1 'polypeptide(L)'
;VLMNVNFPDVPPHLVGGIDVTRQGKRDQSLIKIEERVDGRANPYYWTGFQRIPSNPSKGTDLRSIYDRRISITPLHLDLTHGAARKKLDAAFSAK
;
A
#
# COMPACT_ATOMS: atom_id res chain seq x y z
N VAL A 1 5.98 8.58 -16.95
CA VAL A 1 5.77 8.69 -15.49
C VAL A 1 4.28 8.74 -15.21
N LEU A 2 3.84 7.90 -14.31
CA LEU A 2 2.48 7.88 -13.79
C LEU A 2 2.47 8.57 -12.42
N MET A 3 1.52 9.47 -12.21
CA MET A 3 1.35 10.13 -10.91
C MET A 3 0.18 9.50 -10.16
N ASN A 4 0.43 9.03 -8.95
CA ASN A 4 -0.61 8.62 -8.03
C ASN A 4 -0.87 9.76 -7.05
N VAL A 5 -2.08 10.31 -7.08
CA VAL A 5 -2.46 11.43 -6.22
C VAL A 5 -3.59 10.99 -5.29
N ASN A 6 -3.37 11.16 -3.99
CA ASN A 6 -4.35 10.82 -2.97
C ASN A 6 -4.68 12.03 -2.11
N PHE A 7 -5.96 12.20 -1.84
CA PHE A 7 -6.47 13.26 -0.98
C PHE A 7 -6.89 12.68 0.37
N PRO A 8 -6.60 13.37 1.49
CA PRO A 8 -7.09 12.93 2.79
C PRO A 8 -8.61 13.16 2.89
N ASP A 9 -9.27 12.31 3.67
CA ASP A 9 -10.71 12.43 3.93
C ASP A 9 -10.99 13.49 5.01
N VAL A 10 -10.75 14.73 4.65
CA VAL A 10 -11.01 15.91 5.52
C VAL A 10 -11.51 17.08 4.66
N PRO A 11 -12.23 18.05 5.26
CA PRO A 11 -12.61 19.27 4.55
C PRO A 11 -11.40 20.04 4.00
N PRO A 12 -11.54 20.77 2.87
CA PRO A 12 -10.40 21.45 2.25
C PRO A 12 -9.59 22.37 3.17
N HIS A 13 -10.24 23.05 4.11
CA HIS A 13 -9.57 23.96 5.04
C HIS A 13 -8.72 23.24 6.10
N LEU A 14 -8.88 21.91 6.26
CA LEU A 14 -8.08 21.10 7.18
C LEU A 14 -6.93 20.37 6.48
N VAL A 15 -6.78 20.50 5.16
CA VAL A 15 -5.67 19.92 4.43
C VAL A 15 -4.39 20.68 4.77
N GLY A 16 -3.38 19.97 5.28
CA GLY A 16 -2.14 20.56 5.77
C GLY A 16 -1.13 20.92 4.69
N GLY A 17 -1.35 20.54 3.44
CA GLY A 17 -0.45 20.81 2.32
C GLY A 17 -0.29 19.62 1.39
N ILE A 18 0.75 19.66 0.55
CA ILE A 18 1.05 18.63 -0.45
C ILE A 18 2.45 18.08 -0.18
N ASP A 19 2.56 16.75 -0.20
CA ASP A 19 3.83 16.04 -0.08
C ASP A 19 4.11 15.26 -1.35
N VAL A 20 5.36 15.28 -1.81
CA VAL A 20 5.86 14.33 -2.80
C VAL A 20 6.40 13.13 -2.04
N THR A 21 5.86 11.94 -2.33
CA THR A 21 6.04 10.77 -1.47
C THR A 21 6.54 9.57 -2.26
N ARG A 22 7.00 8.56 -1.51
CA ARG A 22 7.23 7.21 -2.01
C ARG A 22 6.11 6.30 -1.54
N GLN A 23 5.94 5.19 -2.21
CA GLN A 23 4.97 4.16 -1.84
C GLN A 23 5.28 3.59 -0.45
N GLY A 24 4.30 3.61 0.43
CA GLY A 24 4.39 2.99 1.74
C GLY A 24 4.09 1.49 1.68
N LYS A 25 4.41 0.81 2.78
CA LYS A 25 4.13 -0.62 2.95
C LYS A 25 3.04 -0.78 3.99
N ARG A 26 1.94 -1.45 3.63
CA ARG A 26 0.90 -1.81 4.58
C ARG A 26 1.31 -3.06 5.35
N ASP A 27 1.03 -3.05 6.64
CA ASP A 27 1.17 -4.24 7.47
C ASP A 27 0.01 -5.20 7.18
N GLN A 28 0.34 -6.44 6.83
CA GLN A 28 -0.66 -7.48 6.57
C GLN A 28 -1.46 -7.87 7.83
N SER A 29 -0.99 -7.52 9.03
CA SER A 29 -1.74 -7.70 10.27
C SER A 29 -3.05 -6.92 10.30
N LEU A 30 -3.22 -5.93 9.40
CA LEU A 30 -4.48 -5.21 9.22
C LEU A 30 -5.55 -6.04 8.53
N ILE A 31 -5.21 -7.15 7.90
CA ILE A 31 -6.15 -8.02 7.22
C ILE A 31 -6.76 -8.98 8.23
N LYS A 32 -8.10 -9.02 8.26
CA LYS A 32 -8.88 -9.93 9.11
C LYS A 32 -9.67 -10.90 8.24
N ILE A 33 -9.57 -12.18 8.55
CA ILE A 33 -10.38 -13.21 7.90
C ILE A 33 -11.44 -13.68 8.88
N GLU A 34 -12.71 -13.54 8.51
CA GLU A 34 -13.86 -13.97 9.30
C GLU A 34 -14.50 -15.19 8.66
N GLU A 35 -14.68 -16.26 9.46
CA GLU A 35 -15.50 -17.40 9.06
C GLU A 35 -16.96 -17.10 9.33
N ARG A 36 -17.80 -17.33 8.33
CA ARG A 36 -19.26 -17.21 8.39
C ARG A 36 -19.90 -18.43 7.80
N VAL A 37 -21.16 -18.64 8.13
CA VAL A 37 -21.95 -19.78 7.64
C VAL A 37 -23.17 -19.24 6.90
N ASP A 38 -23.45 -19.79 5.72
CA ASP A 38 -24.63 -19.42 4.93
C ASP A 38 -25.91 -20.08 5.47
N GLY A 39 -27.06 -19.82 4.85
CA GLY A 39 -28.34 -20.39 5.22
C GLY A 39 -28.45 -21.92 5.04
N ARG A 40 -27.48 -22.56 4.38
CA ARG A 40 -27.38 -24.02 4.19
C ARG A 40 -26.26 -24.64 5.00
N ALA A 41 -25.75 -23.93 6.01
CA ALA A 41 -24.64 -24.34 6.86
C ALA A 41 -23.31 -24.58 6.14
N ASN A 42 -23.12 -23.99 4.94
CA ASN A 42 -21.85 -24.02 4.25
C ASN A 42 -20.93 -22.90 4.75
N PRO A 43 -19.69 -23.21 5.17
CA PRO A 43 -18.77 -22.18 5.61
C PRO A 43 -18.27 -21.34 4.43
N TYR A 44 -18.15 -20.04 4.64
CA TYR A 44 -17.46 -19.12 3.73
C TYR A 44 -16.62 -18.15 4.53
N TYR A 45 -15.65 -17.54 3.85
CA TYR A 45 -14.70 -16.65 4.51
C TYR A 45 -14.82 -15.24 3.96
N TRP A 46 -14.84 -14.26 4.86
CA TRP A 46 -14.92 -12.85 4.54
C TRP A 46 -13.59 -12.17 4.88
N THR A 47 -13.02 -11.48 3.92
CA THR A 47 -11.79 -10.70 4.13
C THR A 47 -12.17 -9.26 4.43
N GLY A 48 -11.75 -8.77 5.58
CA GLY A 48 -11.95 -7.39 6.00
C GLY A 48 -10.66 -6.78 6.53
N PHE A 49 -10.76 -5.55 6.99
CA PHE A 49 -9.63 -4.85 7.60
C PHE A 49 -9.90 -4.60 9.08
N GLN A 50 -8.88 -4.80 9.92
CA GLN A 50 -8.92 -4.41 11.32
C GLN A 50 -8.54 -2.93 11.44
N ARG A 51 -9.22 -2.22 12.37
CA ARG A 51 -8.85 -0.87 12.75
C ARG A 51 -7.76 -0.95 13.82
N ILE A 52 -6.51 -1.06 13.38
CA ILE A 52 -5.35 -1.02 14.27
C ILE A 52 -4.69 0.35 14.13
N PRO A 53 -4.27 1.01 15.22
CA PRO A 53 -3.48 2.23 15.13
C PRO A 53 -2.25 2.00 14.25
N SER A 54 -2.06 2.86 13.26
CA SER A 54 -0.98 2.77 12.31
C SER A 54 0.04 3.87 12.56
N ASN A 55 1.33 3.55 12.42
CA ASN A 55 2.41 4.52 12.47
C ASN A 55 3.23 4.42 11.19
N PRO A 56 2.75 4.95 10.06
CA PRO A 56 3.45 4.87 8.79
C PRO A 56 4.78 5.63 8.84
N SER A 57 5.76 5.14 8.08
CA SER A 57 7.07 5.79 7.98
C SER A 57 6.99 7.14 7.32
N LYS A 58 7.84 8.07 7.75
CA LYS A 58 7.94 9.41 7.14
C LYS A 58 8.29 9.32 5.66
N GLY A 59 7.76 10.25 4.87
CA GLY A 59 8.01 10.33 3.43
C GLY A 59 7.20 9.35 2.59
N THR A 60 6.29 8.58 3.19
CA THR A 60 5.40 7.66 2.47
C THR A 60 4.04 8.29 2.21
N ASP A 61 3.33 7.77 1.20
CA ASP A 61 1.96 8.15 0.89
C ASP A 61 1.02 7.87 2.08
N LEU A 62 1.21 6.74 2.76
CA LEU A 62 0.42 6.40 3.95
C LEU A 62 0.60 7.43 5.07
N ARG A 63 1.83 7.89 5.30
CA ARG A 63 2.11 8.90 6.31
C ARG A 63 1.49 10.25 5.96
N SER A 64 1.56 10.65 4.71
CA SER A 64 0.97 11.91 4.23
C SER A 64 -0.54 11.94 4.47
N ILE A 65 -1.24 10.87 4.11
CA ILE A 65 -2.69 10.75 4.35
C ILE A 65 -3.00 10.73 5.86
N TYR A 66 -2.22 10.02 6.65
CA TYR A 66 -2.36 10.00 8.11
C TYR A 66 -2.23 11.42 8.71
N ASP A 67 -1.34 12.22 8.17
CA ASP A 67 -1.10 13.60 8.61
C ASP A 67 -2.06 14.62 7.94
N ARG A 68 -3.12 14.15 7.26
CA ARG A 68 -4.12 14.99 6.58
C ARG A 68 -3.53 15.87 5.49
N ARG A 69 -2.60 15.31 4.72
CA ARG A 69 -1.93 15.99 3.62
C ARG A 69 -2.19 15.27 2.31
N ILE A 70 -2.14 16.01 1.21
CA ILE A 70 -2.24 15.43 -0.13
C ILE A 70 -0.92 14.75 -0.47
N SER A 71 -0.99 13.52 -0.98
CA SER A 71 0.16 12.72 -1.36
C SER A 71 0.27 12.65 -2.89
N ILE A 72 1.44 12.96 -3.44
CA ILE A 72 1.76 12.77 -4.84
C ILE A 72 2.94 11.81 -4.93
N THR A 73 2.70 10.63 -5.51
CA THR A 73 3.74 9.60 -5.68
C THR A 73 3.99 9.37 -7.16
N PRO A 74 5.17 9.76 -7.70
CA PRO A 74 5.54 9.39 -9.07
C PRO A 74 5.88 7.90 -9.14
N LEU A 75 5.37 7.20 -10.16
CA LEU A 75 5.48 5.76 -10.31
C LEU A 75 6.13 5.39 -11.65
N HIS A 76 6.84 4.25 -11.66
CA HIS A 76 7.26 3.58 -12.88
C HIS A 76 6.19 2.59 -13.35
N LEU A 77 6.15 2.36 -14.65
CA LEU A 77 5.39 1.23 -15.22
C LEU A 77 6.21 -0.05 -15.29
N ASP A 78 7.53 0.06 -15.30
CA ASP A 78 8.44 -1.09 -15.33
C ASP A 78 8.56 -1.72 -13.94
N LEU A 79 8.04 -2.93 -13.79
CA LEU A 79 8.08 -3.70 -12.54
C LEU A 79 9.30 -4.61 -12.43
N THR A 80 10.24 -4.57 -13.38
CA THR A 80 11.45 -5.39 -13.36
C THR A 80 12.35 -5.00 -12.21
N HIS A 81 12.70 -5.97 -11.37
CA HIS A 81 13.70 -5.78 -10.33
C HIS A 81 15.09 -6.05 -10.91
N GLY A 82 15.77 -4.98 -11.36
CA GLY A 82 17.03 -5.09 -12.13
C GLY A 82 18.14 -5.86 -11.42
N ALA A 83 18.35 -5.67 -10.13
CA ALA A 83 19.39 -6.38 -9.37
C ALA A 83 19.10 -7.89 -9.27
N ALA A 84 17.85 -8.26 -9.01
CA ALA A 84 17.45 -9.67 -8.96
C ALA A 84 17.60 -10.32 -10.35
N ARG A 85 17.21 -9.63 -11.42
CA ARG A 85 17.37 -10.10 -12.77
C ARG A 85 18.84 -10.44 -13.08
N LYS A 86 19.77 -9.54 -12.73
CA LYS A 86 21.22 -9.75 -12.94
C LYS A 86 21.74 -10.96 -12.18
N LYS A 87 21.31 -11.15 -10.92
CA LYS A 87 21.71 -12.32 -10.10
C LYS A 87 21.23 -13.63 -10.70
N LEU A 88 19.98 -13.67 -11.13
CA LEU A 88 19.40 -14.85 -11.76
C LEU A 88 20.08 -15.17 -13.09
N ASP A 89 20.33 -14.17 -13.90
CA ASP A 89 21.04 -14.34 -15.18
C ASP A 89 22.43 -14.94 -14.97
N ALA A 90 23.18 -14.40 -14.03
CA ALA A 90 24.51 -14.95 -13.67
C ALA A 90 24.44 -16.41 -13.19
N ALA A 91 23.46 -16.75 -12.35
CA ALA A 91 23.26 -18.08 -11.80
C ALA A 91 22.93 -19.12 -12.89
N PHE A 92 22.11 -18.76 -13.87
CA PHE A 92 21.71 -19.66 -14.95
C PHE A 92 22.66 -19.67 -16.14
N SER A 93 23.45 -18.63 -16.33
CA SER A 93 24.43 -18.52 -17.40
C SER A 93 25.78 -19.14 -17.05
N ALA A 94 26.01 -19.53 -15.80
CA ALA A 94 27.27 -20.08 -15.30
C ALA A 94 27.49 -21.56 -15.67
N LYS A 95 26.73 -22.11 -16.60
CA LYS A 95 26.85 -23.50 -17.05
C LYS A 95 27.66 -23.62 -18.31
#